data_3a78bb53862d3317060f169c1fbeb9aa
#
_entry.id   3a78bb53862d3317060f169c1fbeb9aa
#
_cell.length_a   1.000
_cell.length_b   1.000
_cell.length_c   1.000
_cell.angle_alpha   90.00
_cell.angle_beta   90.00
_cell.angle_gamma   90.00
#
_symmetry.space_group_name_H-M   'P 1'
#
loop_
_entity.id
_entity.type
_entity.pdbx_description
1 polymer ?
#
loop_
_entity_poly.entity_id
_entity_poly.type
_entity_poly.pdbx_seq_one_letter_code
_entity_poly.pdbx_strand_id
1 'polypeptide(L)'
;KINDIYKLSLFLRRRNIRVHEFVFNNKNLLLSDGYVLFKVNVLIDDIDLKDISLFNIMVNEYKNEYISFNKFWEDKIDYLEIQLSELSSNKLINNSFDYFVGISELLLSFCRDNYIYDKNVYLIHRIFNSLNSLDFYNPLNVTVGCKYKDIVSYIKITDNFDILDRLLNKID
;
A
#
# COMPACT_ATOMS: atom_id res chain seq x y z
N LYS A 1 -1.96 8.87 -17.40
CA LYS A 1 -1.44 8.34 -16.11
C LYS A 1 -0.89 9.45 -15.18
N ILE A 2 0.07 10.32 -15.63
CA ILE A 2 0.59 11.41 -14.77
C ILE A 2 -0.49 12.45 -14.45
N ASN A 3 -1.33 12.80 -15.44
CA ASN A 3 -2.44 13.72 -15.25
C ASN A 3 -3.48 13.20 -14.26
N ASP A 4 -3.68 11.90 -14.17
CA ASP A 4 -4.63 11.31 -13.21
C ASP A 4 -4.08 11.40 -11.79
N ILE A 5 -2.78 11.16 -11.62
CA ILE A 5 -2.10 11.36 -10.33
C ILE A 5 -2.12 12.83 -9.91
N TYR A 6 -1.95 13.76 -10.86
CA TYR A 6 -2.09 15.18 -10.59
C TYR A 6 -3.51 15.54 -10.12
N LYS A 7 -4.55 15.02 -10.79
CA LYS A 7 -5.95 15.22 -10.36
C LYS A 7 -6.19 14.65 -8.96
N LEU A 8 -5.64 13.46 -8.68
CA LEU A 8 -5.71 12.86 -7.36
C LEU A 8 -5.02 13.73 -6.30
N SER A 9 -3.85 14.30 -6.58
CA SER A 9 -3.16 15.20 -5.65
C SER A 9 -3.98 16.47 -5.36
N LEU A 10 -4.64 17.03 -6.36
CA LEU A 10 -5.56 18.16 -6.18
C LEU A 10 -6.78 17.79 -5.32
N PHE A 11 -7.34 16.60 -5.54
CA PHE A 11 -8.45 16.07 -4.74
C PHE A 11 -8.06 15.92 -3.26
N LEU A 12 -6.88 15.37 -2.97
CA LEU A 12 -6.36 15.23 -1.61
C LEU A 12 -6.14 16.60 -0.94
N ARG A 13 -5.53 17.53 -1.64
CA ARG A 13 -5.29 18.90 -1.14
C ARG A 13 -6.60 19.63 -0.82
N ARG A 14 -7.64 19.49 -1.64
CA ARG A 14 -8.98 20.06 -1.37
C ARG A 14 -9.62 19.52 -0.09
N ARG A 15 -9.18 18.34 0.36
CA ARG A 15 -9.61 17.71 1.62
C ARG A 15 -8.64 17.98 2.79
N ASN A 16 -7.73 18.95 2.63
CA ASN A 16 -6.68 19.28 3.60
C ASN A 16 -5.74 18.12 3.92
N ILE A 17 -5.61 17.15 3.01
CA ILE A 17 -4.64 16.06 3.15
C ILE A 17 -3.33 16.53 2.54
N ARG A 18 -2.26 16.37 3.30
CA ARG A 18 -0.91 16.75 2.87
C ARG A 18 -0.46 15.84 1.73
N VAL A 19 0.00 16.43 0.65
CA VAL A 19 0.72 15.76 -0.44
C VAL A 19 1.69 16.76 -1.04
N HIS A 20 2.77 16.28 -1.63
CA HIS A 20 3.71 17.12 -2.36
C HIS A 20 3.02 17.78 -3.55
N GLU A 21 3.42 19.00 -3.81
CA GLU A 21 2.82 19.80 -4.87
C GLU A 21 3.57 19.60 -6.19
N PHE A 22 2.85 19.27 -7.23
CA PHE A 22 3.43 19.22 -8.57
C PHE A 22 3.91 20.59 -9.03
N VAL A 23 5.11 20.63 -9.57
CA VAL A 23 5.69 21.83 -10.16
C VAL A 23 5.69 21.67 -11.68
N PHE A 24 5.09 22.64 -12.36
CA PHE A 24 5.11 22.69 -13.82
C PHE A 24 6.46 23.26 -14.30
N ASN A 25 6.96 22.72 -15.39
CA ASN A 25 8.14 23.27 -16.05
C ASN A 25 7.80 24.59 -16.80
N ASN A 26 8.81 25.23 -17.37
CA ASN A 26 8.66 26.49 -18.13
C ASN A 26 7.76 26.38 -19.38
N LYS A 27 7.47 25.14 -19.84
CA LYS A 27 6.53 24.84 -20.92
C LYS A 27 5.14 24.46 -20.43
N ASN A 28 4.87 24.65 -19.14
CA ASN A 28 3.63 24.28 -18.46
C ASN A 28 3.29 22.79 -18.54
N LEU A 29 4.32 21.94 -18.53
CA LEU A 29 4.19 20.47 -18.51
C LEU A 29 4.53 19.91 -17.14
N LEU A 30 3.82 18.85 -16.74
CA LEU A 30 4.06 18.10 -15.50
C LEU A 30 5.26 17.14 -15.60
N LEU A 31 5.61 16.74 -16.82
CA LEU A 31 6.69 15.81 -17.10
C LEU A 31 7.71 16.49 -18.01
N SER A 32 8.99 16.42 -17.65
CA SER A 32 10.11 16.90 -18.48
C SER A 32 11.21 15.86 -18.44
N ASP A 33 11.62 15.39 -19.63
CA ASP A 33 12.72 14.42 -19.81
C ASP A 33 12.60 13.17 -18.92
N GLY A 34 11.35 12.71 -18.70
CA GLY A 34 11.07 11.56 -17.83
C GLY A 34 10.98 11.87 -16.34
N TYR A 35 11.18 13.13 -15.93
CA TYR A 35 11.16 13.55 -14.52
C TYR A 35 9.91 14.35 -14.19
N VAL A 36 9.45 14.20 -12.94
CA VAL A 36 8.40 15.00 -12.32
C VAL A 36 9.01 15.77 -11.17
N LEU A 37 8.71 17.05 -11.09
CA LEU A 37 9.21 17.92 -10.04
C LEU A 37 8.11 18.14 -8.99
N PHE A 38 8.50 18.07 -7.72
CA PHE A 38 7.63 18.36 -6.59
C PHE A 38 8.19 19.48 -5.73
N LYS A 39 7.33 20.38 -5.33
CA LYS A 39 7.57 21.24 -4.16
C LYS A 39 7.22 20.41 -2.93
N VAL A 40 8.24 20.11 -2.15
CA VAL A 40 8.12 19.32 -0.95
C VAL A 40 7.56 20.20 0.17
N ASN A 41 6.36 19.90 0.60
CA ASN A 41 5.71 20.55 1.73
C ASN A 41 5.96 19.73 3.01
N VAL A 42 7.22 19.46 3.32
CA VAL A 42 7.57 18.55 4.39
C VAL A 42 7.94 19.28 5.64
N LEU A 43 7.33 18.82 6.70
CA LEU A 43 7.89 18.82 8.00
C LEU A 43 8.77 17.59 8.15
N ILE A 44 9.87 17.69 8.86
CA ILE A 44 10.87 16.62 9.10
C ILE A 44 10.31 15.58 10.11
N ASP A 45 9.01 15.56 10.30
CA ASP A 45 8.36 14.69 11.29
C ASP A 45 8.09 13.30 10.70
N ASP A 46 8.29 12.29 11.52
CA ASP A 46 7.88 10.93 11.20
C ASP A 46 6.36 10.83 11.10
N ILE A 47 5.90 9.94 10.22
CA ILE A 47 4.48 9.65 10.03
C ILE A 47 3.93 8.94 11.26
N ASP A 48 2.77 9.38 11.71
CA ASP A 48 2.03 8.75 12.79
C ASP A 48 0.73 8.06 12.29
N LEU A 49 0.07 7.34 13.20
CA LEU A 49 -1.18 6.65 12.90
C LEU A 49 -2.32 7.58 12.47
N LYS A 50 -2.27 8.84 12.91
CA LYS A 50 -3.26 9.86 12.56
C LYS A 50 -3.11 10.27 11.10
N ASP A 51 -1.88 10.41 10.61
CA ASP A 51 -1.59 10.70 9.20
C ASP A 51 -2.14 9.58 8.30
N ILE A 52 -1.90 8.32 8.67
CA ILE A 52 -2.42 7.15 7.95
C ILE A 52 -3.94 7.16 7.93
N SER A 53 -4.57 7.44 9.06
CA SER A 53 -6.04 7.49 9.16
C SER A 53 -6.65 8.60 8.31
N LEU A 54 -6.00 9.76 8.23
CA LEU A 54 -6.43 10.89 7.39
C LEU A 54 -6.30 10.57 5.90
N PHE A 55 -5.28 9.79 5.53
CA PHE A 55 -5.02 9.42 4.15
C PHE A 55 -5.95 8.31 3.65
N ASN A 56 -6.42 7.44 4.53
CA ASN A 56 -7.22 6.26 4.21
C ASN A 56 -8.68 6.62 3.83
N ILE A 57 -8.86 7.17 2.64
CA ILE A 57 -10.15 7.62 2.12
C ILE A 57 -10.73 6.60 1.16
N MET A 58 -12.03 6.34 1.30
CA MET A 58 -12.78 5.52 0.36
C MET A 58 -12.95 6.23 -1.00
N VAL A 59 -12.57 5.54 -2.07
CA VAL A 59 -12.55 6.06 -3.45
C VAL A 59 -13.09 5.03 -4.45
N ASN A 60 -14.32 4.65 -4.29
CA ASN A 60 -14.96 3.60 -5.10
C ASN A 60 -14.99 3.91 -6.62
N GLU A 61 -14.84 5.15 -7.03
CA GLU A 61 -14.69 5.55 -8.42
C GLU A 61 -13.45 4.95 -9.11
N TYR A 62 -12.42 4.58 -8.34
CA TYR A 62 -11.19 3.94 -8.82
C TYR A 62 -11.20 2.41 -8.67
N LYS A 63 -12.34 1.80 -8.40
CA LYS A 63 -12.45 0.35 -8.14
C LYS A 63 -11.92 -0.51 -9.28
N ASN A 64 -12.03 -0.06 -10.51
CA ASN A 64 -11.54 -0.79 -11.69
C ASN A 64 -10.00 -0.87 -11.77
N GLU A 65 -9.30 -0.06 -11.00
CA GLU A 65 -7.83 -0.08 -10.89
C GLU A 65 -7.35 -1.01 -9.75
N TYR A 66 -8.28 -1.54 -8.98
CA TYR A 66 -8.00 -2.39 -7.85
C TYR A 66 -7.69 -3.81 -8.32
N ILE A 67 -6.46 -4.24 -8.06
CA ILE A 67 -6.09 -5.65 -8.20
C ILE A 67 -6.54 -6.36 -6.92
N SER A 68 -7.33 -7.41 -7.06
CA SER A 68 -7.76 -8.24 -5.93
C SER A 68 -6.55 -8.64 -5.08
N PHE A 69 -6.62 -8.36 -3.78
CA PHE A 69 -5.54 -8.71 -2.86
C PHE A 69 -5.25 -10.21 -2.88
N ASN A 70 -6.28 -11.04 -2.95
CA ASN A 70 -6.13 -12.49 -3.03
C ASN A 70 -5.37 -12.91 -4.28
N LYS A 71 -5.74 -12.39 -5.45
CA LYS A 71 -5.03 -12.70 -6.70
C LYS A 71 -3.57 -12.27 -6.64
N PHE A 72 -3.30 -11.09 -6.08
CA PHE A 72 -1.92 -10.63 -5.91
C PHE A 72 -1.09 -11.57 -5.03
N TRP A 73 -1.66 -12.09 -3.95
CA TRP A 73 -0.96 -13.02 -3.06
C TRP A 73 -0.87 -14.43 -3.64
N GLU A 74 -1.89 -14.92 -4.37
CA GLU A 74 -1.80 -16.17 -5.16
C GLU A 74 -0.60 -16.10 -6.11
N ASP A 75 -0.56 -15.09 -6.97
CA ASP A 75 0.54 -14.89 -7.93
C ASP A 75 1.91 -14.79 -7.22
N LYS A 76 1.97 -14.23 -6.01
CA LYS A 76 3.19 -14.14 -5.20
C LYS A 76 3.65 -15.47 -4.63
N ILE A 77 2.73 -16.28 -4.14
CA ILE A 77 3.03 -17.61 -3.58
C ILE A 77 3.52 -18.51 -4.70
N ASP A 78 2.80 -18.58 -5.81
CA ASP A 78 3.20 -19.35 -7.01
C ASP A 78 4.61 -18.96 -7.49
N TYR A 79 4.89 -17.65 -7.54
CA TYR A 79 6.20 -17.14 -7.93
C TYR A 79 7.30 -17.56 -6.95
N LEU A 80 7.05 -17.53 -5.64
CA LEU A 80 8.01 -17.96 -4.62
C LEU A 80 8.25 -19.46 -4.67
N GLU A 81 7.22 -20.29 -4.93
CA GLU A 81 7.37 -21.73 -5.10
C GLU A 81 8.31 -22.06 -6.26
N ILE A 82 8.12 -21.44 -7.41
CA ILE A 82 8.99 -21.62 -8.58
C ILE A 82 10.43 -21.19 -8.24
N GLN A 83 10.61 -19.99 -7.67
CA GLN A 83 11.95 -19.48 -7.37
C GLN A 83 12.71 -20.34 -6.37
N LEU A 84 12.07 -20.80 -5.30
CA LEU A 84 12.75 -21.57 -4.26
C LEU A 84 13.04 -23.00 -4.71
N SER A 85 12.18 -23.61 -5.52
CA SER A 85 12.45 -24.91 -6.10
C SER A 85 13.71 -24.90 -6.98
N GLU A 86 13.99 -23.77 -7.65
CA GLU A 86 15.13 -23.65 -8.56
C GLU A 86 16.42 -23.17 -7.86
N LEU A 87 16.32 -22.36 -6.81
CA LEU A 87 17.46 -21.60 -6.28
C LEU A 87 17.96 -22.08 -4.93
N SER A 88 17.17 -22.82 -4.15
CA SER A 88 17.58 -23.15 -2.79
C SER A 88 18.37 -24.44 -2.71
N SER A 89 19.67 -24.32 -2.37
CA SER A 89 20.51 -25.45 -1.91
C SER A 89 20.40 -25.66 -0.39
N ASN A 90 19.70 -24.80 0.35
CA ASN A 90 19.59 -24.88 1.80
C ASN A 90 18.43 -25.80 2.21
N LYS A 91 18.79 -26.96 2.78
CA LYS A 91 17.84 -27.99 3.19
C LYS A 91 16.83 -27.52 4.25
N LEU A 92 17.22 -26.58 5.13
CA LEU A 92 16.33 -26.03 6.14
C LEU A 92 15.25 -25.16 5.49
N ILE A 93 15.63 -24.33 4.53
CA ILE A 93 14.69 -23.48 3.78
C ILE A 93 13.70 -24.38 3.03
N ASN A 94 14.19 -25.36 2.29
CA ASN A 94 13.32 -26.27 1.52
C ASN A 94 12.34 -27.02 2.43
N ASN A 95 12.77 -27.53 3.57
CA ASN A 95 11.89 -28.27 4.46
C ASN A 95 10.84 -27.39 5.19
N SER A 96 11.13 -26.12 5.41
CA SER A 96 10.18 -25.20 6.05
C SER A 96 9.25 -24.48 5.05
N PHE A 97 9.66 -24.42 3.80
CA PHE A 97 8.95 -23.63 2.80
C PHE A 97 7.54 -24.18 2.52
N ASP A 98 7.41 -25.49 2.30
CA ASP A 98 6.13 -26.16 2.06
C ASP A 98 5.11 -25.89 3.18
N TYR A 99 5.61 -25.79 4.42
CA TYR A 99 4.77 -25.45 5.55
C TYR A 99 4.22 -24.01 5.45
N PHE A 100 5.07 -23.04 5.07
CA PHE A 100 4.65 -21.65 4.93
C PHE A 100 3.76 -21.44 3.69
N VAL A 101 4.00 -22.15 2.62
CA VAL A 101 3.11 -22.17 1.45
C VAL A 101 1.74 -22.69 1.85
N GLY A 102 1.66 -23.84 2.51
CA GLY A 102 0.40 -24.42 2.95
C GLY A 102 -0.40 -23.50 3.89
N ILE A 103 0.25 -22.80 4.83
CA ILE A 103 -0.42 -21.78 5.66
C ILE A 103 -0.93 -20.62 4.81
N SER A 104 -0.15 -20.15 3.85
CA SER A 104 -0.51 -19.04 2.99
C SER A 104 -1.73 -19.38 2.12
N GLU A 105 -1.76 -20.56 1.54
CA GLU A 105 -2.91 -21.09 0.77
C GLU A 105 -4.16 -21.22 1.64
N LEU A 106 -3.99 -21.74 2.86
CA LEU A 106 -5.09 -21.85 3.83
C LEU A 106 -5.69 -20.49 4.15
N LEU A 107 -4.85 -19.48 4.37
CA LEU A 107 -5.30 -18.10 4.63
C LEU A 107 -6.02 -17.51 3.42
N LEU A 108 -5.52 -17.74 2.21
CA LEU A 108 -6.18 -17.28 0.98
C LEU A 108 -7.53 -17.95 0.78
N SER A 109 -7.62 -19.25 1.05
CA SER A 109 -8.89 -19.99 1.00
C SER A 109 -9.87 -19.45 2.04
N PHE A 110 -9.42 -19.23 3.27
CA PHE A 110 -10.24 -18.62 4.33
C PHE A 110 -10.75 -17.24 3.91
N CYS A 111 -9.91 -16.39 3.33
CA CYS A 111 -10.32 -15.07 2.83
C CYS A 111 -11.38 -15.18 1.71
N ARG A 112 -11.25 -16.14 0.80
CA ARG A 112 -12.24 -16.41 -0.26
C ARG A 112 -13.57 -16.87 0.32
N ASP A 113 -13.53 -17.85 1.20
CA ASP A 113 -14.73 -18.52 1.72
C ASP A 113 -15.56 -17.59 2.62
N ASN A 114 -14.90 -16.66 3.30
CA ASN A 114 -15.56 -15.68 4.17
C ASN A 114 -15.85 -14.35 3.45
N TYR A 115 -15.67 -14.29 2.12
CA TYR A 115 -15.93 -13.07 1.34
C TYR A 115 -15.24 -11.83 1.92
N ILE A 116 -14.02 -11.99 2.48
CA ILE A 116 -13.21 -10.89 2.97
C ILE A 116 -12.67 -10.10 1.76
N TYR A 117 -13.59 -9.72 0.89
CA TYR A 117 -13.34 -8.79 -0.19
C TYR A 117 -13.81 -7.43 0.27
N ASP A 118 -12.90 -6.47 0.28
CA ASP A 118 -13.31 -5.09 0.43
C ASP A 118 -14.26 -4.72 -0.72
N LYS A 119 -15.54 -4.57 -0.40
CA LYS A 119 -16.52 -4.02 -1.36
C LYS A 119 -16.14 -2.58 -1.72
N ASN A 120 -15.36 -1.94 -0.87
CA ASN A 120 -14.89 -0.57 -0.98
C ASN A 120 -13.40 -0.53 -1.21
N VAL A 121 -12.96 0.44 -2.00
CA VAL A 121 -11.56 0.68 -2.32
C VAL A 121 -11.09 1.95 -1.62
N TYR A 122 -9.91 1.89 -1.05
CA TYR A 122 -9.32 2.99 -0.27
C TYR A 122 -8.02 3.46 -0.90
N LEU A 123 -7.68 4.73 -0.68
CA LEU A 123 -6.33 5.23 -0.99
C LEU A 123 -5.33 4.62 -0.02
N ILE A 124 -4.27 4.08 -0.58
CA ILE A 124 -3.16 3.46 0.15
C ILE A 124 -1.84 3.81 -0.54
N HIS A 125 -0.74 3.52 0.11
CA HIS A 125 0.59 3.67 -0.48
C HIS A 125 1.03 2.37 -1.17
N ARG A 126 1.69 2.48 -2.32
CA ARG A 126 2.30 1.31 -3.01
C ARG A 126 3.40 0.71 -2.16
N ILE A 127 4.28 1.58 -1.70
CA ILE A 127 5.43 1.25 -0.86
C ILE A 127 5.28 2.05 0.45
N PHE A 128 5.25 1.34 1.57
CA PHE A 128 5.25 1.93 2.90
C PHE A 128 6.17 1.08 3.78
N ASN A 129 7.48 1.36 3.71
CA ASN A 129 8.53 0.60 4.38
C ASN A 129 9.27 1.43 5.43
N SER A 130 8.94 2.70 5.57
CA SER A 130 9.54 3.61 6.56
C SER A 130 8.53 4.68 6.94
N LEU A 131 8.77 5.34 8.07
CA LEU A 131 7.95 6.49 8.52
C LEU A 131 8.38 7.80 7.85
N ASN A 132 9.10 7.73 6.75
CA ASN A 132 9.60 8.90 6.04
C ASN A 132 8.45 9.67 5.37
N SER A 133 8.25 10.90 5.79
CA SER A 133 7.23 11.80 5.28
C SER A 133 7.42 12.14 3.79
N LEU A 134 8.66 12.11 3.27
CA LEU A 134 8.94 12.36 1.84
C LEU A 134 8.29 11.30 0.95
N ASP A 135 8.37 10.04 1.35
CA ASP A 135 7.79 8.93 0.60
C ASP A 135 6.28 8.85 0.80
N PHE A 136 5.83 9.10 2.03
CA PHE A 136 4.42 9.02 2.38
C PHE A 136 3.59 10.08 1.66
N TYR A 137 4.01 11.33 1.63
CA TYR A 137 3.28 12.40 0.96
C TYR A 137 3.56 12.52 -0.53
N ASN A 138 4.32 11.58 -1.11
CA ASN A 138 4.59 11.54 -2.53
C ASN A 138 3.36 11.01 -3.30
N PRO A 139 2.68 11.84 -4.13
CA PRO A 139 1.48 11.41 -4.85
C PRO A 139 1.74 10.30 -5.87
N LEU A 140 2.99 10.10 -6.32
CA LEU A 140 3.36 8.96 -7.18
C LEU A 140 3.33 7.63 -6.44
N ASN A 141 3.45 7.65 -5.12
CA ASN A 141 3.39 6.47 -4.27
C ASN A 141 1.95 6.06 -3.90
N VAL A 142 0.96 6.90 -4.24
CA VAL A 142 -0.45 6.62 -3.95
C VAL A 142 -1.04 5.64 -4.95
N THR A 143 -1.86 4.73 -4.45
CA THR A 143 -2.63 3.76 -5.22
C THR A 143 -3.95 3.45 -4.50
N VAL A 144 -4.71 2.53 -5.05
CA VAL A 144 -5.95 2.06 -4.43
C VAL A 144 -5.79 0.61 -3.93
N GLY A 145 -6.45 0.29 -2.83
CA GLY A 145 -6.36 -1.05 -2.27
C GLY A 145 -7.17 -1.26 -1.00
N CYS A 146 -6.78 -2.28 -0.23
CA CYS A 146 -7.42 -2.67 1.01
C CYS A 146 -7.22 -1.61 2.11
N LYS A 147 -8.29 -1.32 2.85
CA LYS A 147 -8.33 -0.33 3.94
C LYS A 147 -7.19 -0.44 4.95
N TYR A 148 -6.83 -1.64 5.31
CA TYR A 148 -5.91 -1.87 6.43
C TYR A 148 -4.44 -2.01 6.04
N LYS A 149 -4.12 -1.96 4.74
CA LYS A 149 -2.75 -2.20 4.24
C LYS A 149 -1.71 -1.28 4.90
N ASP A 150 -1.96 0.02 4.92
CA ASP A 150 -1.00 0.98 5.46
C ASP A 150 -0.90 0.90 6.99
N ILE A 151 -1.99 0.60 7.67
CA ILE A 151 -2.01 0.36 9.12
C ILE A 151 -1.17 -0.86 9.48
N VAL A 152 -1.32 -1.96 8.74
CA VAL A 152 -0.51 -3.18 8.94
C VAL A 152 0.97 -2.90 8.67
N SER A 153 1.27 -2.13 7.62
CA SER A 153 2.65 -1.71 7.34
C SER A 153 3.24 -0.84 8.48
N TYR A 154 2.44 0.08 9.03
CA TYR A 154 2.85 0.90 10.17
C TYR A 154 3.15 0.06 11.41
N ILE A 155 2.28 -0.90 11.76
CA ILE A 155 2.48 -1.82 12.88
C ILE A 155 3.81 -2.58 12.70
N LYS A 156 4.08 -3.09 11.49
CA LYS A 156 5.33 -3.80 11.18
C LYS A 156 6.57 -2.92 11.31
N ILE A 157 6.50 -1.64 10.95
CA ILE A 157 7.63 -0.70 11.02
C ILE A 157 7.90 -0.30 12.46
N THR A 158 6.84 -0.09 13.26
CA THR A 158 6.95 0.42 14.63
C THR A 158 7.04 -0.70 15.68
N ASP A 159 6.82 -1.95 15.28
CA ASP A 159 6.68 -3.11 16.17
C ASP A 159 5.60 -2.93 17.27
N ASN A 160 4.59 -2.09 16.99
CA ASN A 160 3.55 -1.72 17.92
C ASN A 160 2.27 -2.54 17.70
N PHE A 161 2.23 -3.74 18.27
CA PHE A 161 1.10 -4.67 18.14
C PHE A 161 -0.13 -4.27 18.97
N ASP A 162 0.00 -3.37 19.94
CA ASP A 162 -1.16 -2.86 20.72
C ASP A 162 -2.21 -2.17 19.82
N ILE A 163 -1.77 -1.67 18.68
CA ILE A 163 -2.66 -1.08 17.67
C ILE A 163 -3.55 -2.15 17.05
N LEU A 164 -3.01 -3.34 16.80
CA LEU A 164 -3.75 -4.46 16.23
C LEU A 164 -4.88 -4.89 17.19
N ASP A 165 -4.58 -5.04 18.47
CA ASP A 165 -5.57 -5.40 19.47
C ASP A 165 -6.71 -4.38 19.56
N ARG A 166 -6.37 -3.08 19.49
CA ARG A 166 -7.40 -2.01 19.46
C ARG A 166 -8.24 -2.02 18.19
N LEU A 167 -7.68 -2.44 17.06
CA LEU A 167 -8.42 -2.55 15.80
C LEU A 167 -9.36 -3.76 15.83
N LEU A 168 -8.88 -4.91 16.30
CA LEU A 168 -9.68 -6.14 16.41
C LEU A 168 -10.86 -5.95 17.35
N ASN A 169 -10.67 -5.27 18.49
CA ASN A 169 -11.73 -4.97 19.45
C ASN A 169 -12.77 -3.94 18.96
N LYS A 170 -12.59 -3.33 17.77
CA LYS A 170 -13.55 -2.41 17.15
C LYS A 170 -14.31 -3.02 15.97
N ILE A 171 -14.03 -4.26 15.64
CA ILE A 171 -14.66 -4.98 14.53
C ILE A 171 -15.91 -5.75 14.99
N ASP A 172 -16.16 -5.80 16.30
CA ASP A 172 -17.44 -6.23 16.89
C ASP A 172 -18.45 -5.06 16.83
#